data_aa6519744fe97bff6ddcc50ba8e10ccb
#
_entry.id   aa6519744fe97bff6ddcc50ba8e10ccb
#
_cell.length_a   1.000
_cell.length_b   1.000
_cell.length_c   1.000
_cell.angle_alpha   90.00
_cell.angle_beta   90.00
_cell.angle_gamma   90.00
#
_symmetry.space_group_name_H-M   'P 1'
#
loop_
_entity.id
_entity.type
_entity.pdbx_description
1 polymer ?
#
loop_
_entity_poly.entity_id
_entity_poly.type
_entity_poly.pdbx_seq_one_letter_code
_entity_poly.pdbx_strand_id
1 'polypeptide(L)'
;AQTWDPHKLVTIYSTDSTPKVSYSFDPSKTDTLNASITATGVGSVDQNGVLSPAETSSLEARFHLVRENGQWRIDAPADGVVVSQASFTASHELVSLMFLSATGDSLIADPRWYPTRRVETHMLEGLIAGPQSHLSDALVNAIPSGTSISAGGIELSDHVAKVSLNGTLPSDDRGKQLMAWEISQTLQRSGRVNSVEINVGGEVLPSSGLPSQ
;
A
#
# COMPACT_ATOMS: atom_id res chain seq x y z
N ALA A 1 21.79 -3.49 12.99
CA ALA A 1 21.12 -4.55 12.22
C ALA A 1 20.10 -3.88 11.34
N GLN A 2 20.11 -4.16 10.05
CA GLN A 2 19.08 -3.67 9.13
C GLN A 2 17.77 -4.40 9.50
N THR A 3 16.72 -3.64 9.80
CA THR A 3 15.41 -4.22 10.12
C THR A 3 14.75 -4.59 8.79
N TRP A 4 14.47 -5.88 8.59
CA TRP A 4 13.74 -6.35 7.42
C TRP A 4 12.32 -5.79 7.39
N ASP A 5 11.93 -5.21 6.25
CA ASP A 5 10.59 -4.70 6.02
C ASP A 5 9.84 -5.58 5.01
N PRO A 6 8.88 -6.41 5.46
CA PRO A 6 8.09 -7.26 4.58
C PRO A 6 7.12 -6.50 3.67
N HIS A 7 6.79 -5.24 3.99
CA HIS A 7 5.79 -4.44 3.27
C HIS A 7 6.36 -3.61 2.12
N LYS A 8 7.69 -3.55 1.99
CA LYS A 8 8.35 -2.72 1.00
C LYS A 8 8.10 -3.18 -0.44
N LEU A 9 8.04 -4.50 -0.65
CA LEU A 9 7.80 -5.09 -1.96
C LEU A 9 7.14 -6.46 -1.81
N VAL A 10 6.05 -6.69 -2.54
CA VAL A 10 5.44 -8.02 -2.66
C VAL A 10 5.69 -8.54 -4.07
N THR A 11 6.58 -9.52 -4.21
CA THR A 11 6.87 -10.18 -5.48
C THR A 11 5.95 -11.37 -5.67
N ILE A 12 5.29 -11.45 -6.83
CA ILE A 12 4.20 -12.39 -7.08
C ILE A 12 4.63 -13.39 -8.15
N TYR A 13 4.52 -14.70 -7.85
CA TYR A 13 4.70 -15.76 -8.82
C TYR A 13 3.37 -16.44 -9.18
N SER A 14 3.33 -17.02 -10.39
CA SER A 14 2.13 -17.69 -10.91
C SER A 14 1.76 -18.91 -10.06
N THR A 15 0.47 -19.04 -9.77
CA THR A 15 -0.08 -20.23 -9.09
C THR A 15 0.11 -21.51 -9.91
N ASP A 16 0.14 -21.40 -11.24
CA ASP A 16 0.33 -22.53 -12.15
C ASP A 16 1.80 -22.99 -12.24
N SER A 17 2.72 -22.24 -11.62
CA SER A 17 4.14 -22.56 -11.56
C SER A 17 4.48 -23.22 -10.24
N THR A 18 5.02 -24.44 -10.30
CA THR A 18 5.61 -25.05 -9.11
C THR A 18 6.99 -24.44 -8.86
N PRO A 19 7.19 -23.71 -7.75
CA PRO A 19 8.51 -23.16 -7.45
C PRO A 19 9.56 -24.24 -7.29
N LYS A 20 10.71 -24.06 -7.93
CA LYS A 20 11.86 -24.95 -7.78
C LYS A 20 12.81 -24.35 -6.75
N VAL A 21 13.13 -25.11 -5.72
CA VAL A 21 14.10 -24.72 -4.70
C VAL A 21 15.41 -25.45 -4.98
N SER A 22 16.50 -24.71 -5.01
CA SER A 22 17.86 -25.24 -5.10
C SER A 22 18.73 -24.72 -3.98
N TYR A 23 19.72 -25.52 -3.60
CA TYR A 23 20.66 -25.22 -2.53
C TYR A 23 22.08 -25.32 -3.05
N SER A 24 22.94 -24.40 -2.62
CA SER A 24 24.37 -24.38 -2.90
C SER A 24 25.15 -24.26 -1.60
N PHE A 25 26.08 -25.18 -1.40
CA PHE A 25 26.93 -25.27 -0.21
C PHE A 25 28.36 -24.93 -0.59
N ASP A 26 29.05 -24.21 0.28
CA ASP A 26 30.50 -24.13 0.27
C ASP A 26 31.05 -25.23 1.20
N PRO A 27 31.79 -26.23 0.68
CA PRO A 27 32.32 -27.33 1.51
C PRO A 27 33.20 -26.88 2.65
N SER A 28 33.77 -25.68 2.56
CA SER A 28 34.62 -25.08 3.61
C SER A 28 33.82 -24.39 4.73
N LYS A 29 32.52 -24.19 4.56
CA LYS A 29 31.65 -23.46 5.47
C LYS A 29 30.41 -24.31 5.83
N THR A 30 30.49 -24.99 6.97
CA THR A 30 29.45 -25.91 7.42
C THR A 30 28.20 -25.22 7.98
N ASP A 31 28.31 -23.93 8.31
CA ASP A 31 27.29 -23.16 8.97
C ASP A 31 26.62 -22.10 8.06
N THR A 32 26.87 -22.18 6.75
CA THR A 32 26.24 -21.31 5.74
C THR A 32 25.80 -22.09 4.52
N LEU A 33 24.72 -21.65 3.90
CA LEU A 33 24.26 -22.12 2.60
C LEU A 33 23.52 -21.03 1.83
N ASN A 34 23.50 -21.14 0.52
CA ASN A 34 22.65 -20.31 -0.31
C ASN A 34 21.46 -21.14 -0.82
N ALA A 35 20.26 -20.59 -0.73
CA ALA A 35 19.07 -21.15 -1.33
C ALA A 35 18.58 -20.20 -2.44
N SER A 36 18.06 -20.76 -3.53
CA SER A 36 17.34 -19.98 -4.53
C SER A 36 16.00 -20.62 -4.84
N ILE A 37 15.01 -19.78 -5.10
CA ILE A 37 13.68 -20.15 -5.53
C ILE A 37 13.50 -19.60 -6.93
N THR A 38 13.17 -20.47 -7.90
CA THR A 38 12.83 -20.06 -9.27
C THR A 38 11.39 -20.42 -9.57
N ALA A 39 10.66 -19.48 -10.16
CA ALA A 39 9.26 -19.63 -10.52
C ALA A 39 8.91 -18.75 -11.72
N THR A 40 7.68 -18.88 -12.26
CA THR A 40 7.16 -17.95 -13.26
C THR A 40 6.68 -16.67 -12.56
N GLY A 41 7.30 -15.54 -12.86
CA GLY A 41 6.93 -14.25 -12.31
C GLY A 41 5.63 -13.70 -12.94
N VAL A 42 4.79 -13.07 -12.12
CA VAL A 42 3.58 -12.35 -12.55
C VAL A 42 3.81 -10.84 -12.47
N GLY A 43 4.41 -10.37 -11.39
CA GLY A 43 4.65 -8.96 -11.14
C GLY A 43 5.09 -8.70 -9.72
N SER A 44 5.07 -7.44 -9.35
CA SER A 44 5.32 -7.02 -7.97
C SER A 44 4.43 -5.84 -7.60
N VAL A 45 4.13 -5.72 -6.31
CA VAL A 45 3.42 -4.57 -5.74
C VAL A 45 4.36 -3.88 -4.76
N ASP A 46 4.57 -2.58 -4.95
CA ASP A 46 5.40 -1.77 -4.07
C ASP A 46 4.66 -1.35 -2.78
N GLN A 47 5.36 -0.66 -1.88
CA GLN A 47 4.80 -0.14 -0.62
C GLN A 47 3.64 0.85 -0.82
N ASN A 48 3.52 1.44 -2.02
CA ASN A 48 2.44 2.37 -2.36
C ASN A 48 1.24 1.66 -3.00
N GLY A 49 1.28 0.33 -3.11
CA GLY A 49 0.22 -0.47 -3.71
C GLY A 49 0.23 -0.49 -5.24
N VAL A 50 1.29 0.00 -5.88
CA VAL A 50 1.39 0.05 -7.35
C VAL A 50 1.85 -1.31 -7.88
N LEU A 51 1.02 -1.90 -8.76
CA LEU A 51 1.36 -3.15 -9.44
C LEU A 51 2.23 -2.87 -10.66
N SER A 52 3.40 -3.47 -10.69
CA SER A 52 4.27 -3.53 -11.86
C SER A 52 4.28 -4.96 -12.42
N PRO A 53 3.91 -5.16 -13.69
CA PRO A 53 4.02 -6.47 -14.32
C PRO A 53 5.47 -6.97 -14.32
N ALA A 54 5.67 -8.30 -14.32
CA ALA A 54 6.99 -8.86 -14.41
C ALA A 54 7.61 -8.55 -15.79
N GLU A 55 8.83 -8.02 -15.80
CA GLU A 55 9.57 -7.73 -17.04
C GLU A 55 9.96 -9.01 -17.78
N THR A 56 10.17 -10.09 -17.06
CA THR A 56 10.48 -11.42 -17.58
C THR A 56 9.60 -12.47 -16.94
N SER A 57 9.36 -13.57 -17.66
CA SER A 57 8.59 -14.70 -17.11
C SER A 57 9.35 -15.49 -16.04
N SER A 58 10.65 -15.25 -15.84
CA SER A 58 11.45 -15.96 -14.85
C SER A 58 11.69 -15.09 -13.62
N LEU A 59 11.17 -15.52 -12.48
CA LEU A 59 11.47 -14.98 -11.17
C LEU A 59 12.56 -15.82 -10.51
N GLU A 60 13.59 -15.18 -9.98
CA GLU A 60 14.58 -15.83 -9.10
C GLU A 60 14.70 -15.02 -7.79
N ALA A 61 14.48 -15.69 -6.66
CA ALA A 61 14.72 -15.13 -5.32
C ALA A 61 15.87 -15.91 -4.66
N ARG A 62 16.88 -15.21 -4.16
CA ARG A 62 18.07 -15.79 -3.52
C ARG A 62 18.13 -15.43 -2.05
N PHE A 63 18.50 -16.41 -1.23
CA PHE A 63 18.60 -16.29 0.21
C PHE A 63 19.95 -16.84 0.68
N HIS A 64 20.63 -16.07 1.51
CA HIS A 64 21.76 -16.54 2.29
C HIS A 64 21.27 -17.02 3.66
N LEU A 65 21.63 -18.23 4.04
CA LEU A 65 21.22 -18.82 5.31
C LEU A 65 22.46 -19.10 6.16
N VAL A 66 22.30 -18.82 7.45
CA VAL A 66 23.32 -19.13 8.49
C VAL A 66 22.71 -20.06 9.53
N ARG A 67 23.56 -20.87 10.15
CA ARG A 67 23.15 -21.78 11.21
C ARG A 67 23.40 -21.14 12.57
N GLU A 68 22.32 -20.80 13.27
CA GLU A 68 22.34 -20.25 14.62
C GLU A 68 21.67 -21.20 15.60
N ASN A 69 22.34 -21.58 16.66
CA ASN A 69 21.79 -22.49 17.69
C ASN A 69 21.22 -23.79 17.12
N GLY A 70 21.83 -24.34 16.06
CA GLY A 70 21.40 -25.56 15.39
C GLY A 70 20.26 -25.41 14.39
N GLN A 71 19.72 -24.18 14.20
CA GLN A 71 18.63 -23.87 13.27
C GLN A 71 19.13 -23.02 12.10
N TRP A 72 18.63 -23.27 10.90
CA TRP A 72 18.88 -22.43 9.73
C TRP A 72 18.01 -21.18 9.79
N ARG A 73 18.62 -20.03 9.56
CA ARG A 73 17.97 -18.72 9.49
C ARG A 73 18.42 -17.97 8.26
N ILE A 74 17.51 -17.20 7.65
CA ILE A 74 17.89 -16.29 6.57
C ILE A 74 18.68 -15.12 7.19
N ASP A 75 19.88 -14.93 6.69
CA ASP A 75 20.75 -13.83 7.09
C ASP A 75 20.57 -12.64 6.14
N ALA A 76 20.37 -11.45 6.71
CA ALA A 76 20.20 -10.20 6.00
C ALA A 76 19.25 -10.30 4.77
N PRO A 77 17.98 -10.71 4.95
CA PRO A 77 17.04 -10.82 3.84
C PRO A 77 16.86 -9.45 3.17
N ALA A 78 16.70 -9.46 1.85
CA ALA A 78 16.21 -8.28 1.14
C ALA A 78 14.79 -7.94 1.63
N ASP A 79 14.48 -6.64 1.68
CA ASP A 79 13.13 -6.19 2.03
C ASP A 79 12.08 -6.76 1.07
N GLY A 80 10.89 -7.01 1.60
CA GLY A 80 9.77 -7.56 0.86
C GLY A 80 9.56 -9.06 1.08
N VAL A 81 8.58 -9.58 0.37
CA VAL A 81 8.16 -10.99 0.40
C VAL A 81 7.93 -11.54 -1.01
N VAL A 82 8.05 -12.85 -1.14
CA VAL A 82 7.73 -13.58 -2.38
C VAL A 82 6.54 -14.49 -2.09
N VAL A 83 5.44 -14.32 -2.82
CA VAL A 83 4.17 -15.03 -2.58
C VAL A 83 3.60 -15.57 -3.87
N SER A 84 2.76 -16.61 -3.78
CA SER A 84 1.97 -17.06 -4.93
C SER A 84 0.87 -16.05 -5.27
N GLN A 85 0.45 -16.02 -6.52
CA GLN A 85 -0.70 -15.22 -6.95
C GLN A 85 -1.97 -15.56 -6.16
N ALA A 86 -2.20 -16.82 -5.81
CA ALA A 86 -3.33 -17.23 -4.98
C ALA A 86 -3.24 -16.65 -3.56
N SER A 87 -2.05 -16.69 -2.93
CA SER A 87 -1.84 -16.09 -1.60
C SER A 87 -1.96 -14.57 -1.64
N PHE A 88 -1.48 -13.94 -2.71
CA PHE A 88 -1.61 -12.51 -2.90
C PHE A 88 -3.07 -12.08 -2.98
N THR A 89 -3.86 -12.70 -3.87
CA THR A 89 -5.30 -12.36 -4.05
C THR A 89 -6.16 -12.70 -2.82
N ALA A 90 -5.72 -13.65 -1.99
CA ALA A 90 -6.40 -13.96 -0.73
C ALA A 90 -6.12 -12.94 0.39
N SER A 91 -5.01 -12.21 0.30
CA SER A 91 -4.55 -11.29 1.35
C SER A 91 -4.55 -9.80 0.96
N HIS A 92 -4.71 -9.49 -0.32
CA HIS A 92 -4.74 -8.13 -0.87
C HIS A 92 -6.00 -7.91 -1.69
N GLU A 93 -6.46 -6.68 -1.73
CA GLU A 93 -7.58 -6.25 -2.55
C GLU A 93 -7.21 -5.04 -3.40
N LEU A 94 -7.80 -4.98 -4.60
CA LEU A 94 -7.68 -3.84 -5.49
C LEU A 94 -8.71 -2.79 -5.08
N VAL A 95 -8.24 -1.63 -4.68
CA VAL A 95 -9.06 -0.47 -4.33
C VAL A 95 -8.70 0.71 -5.21
N SER A 96 -9.55 1.73 -5.25
CA SER A 96 -9.27 2.97 -5.99
C SER A 96 -9.09 4.13 -5.02
N LEU A 97 -7.95 4.78 -5.06
CA LEU A 97 -7.78 6.10 -4.47
C LEU A 97 -8.37 7.13 -5.42
N MET A 98 -9.08 8.11 -4.88
CA MET A 98 -9.80 9.12 -5.66
C MET A 98 -9.07 10.45 -5.54
N PHE A 99 -8.35 10.87 -6.58
CA PHE A 99 -7.65 12.14 -6.64
C PHE A 99 -8.42 13.15 -7.48
N LEU A 100 -8.23 14.44 -7.18
CA LEU A 100 -8.80 15.51 -7.99
C LEU A 100 -8.16 15.54 -9.38
N SER A 101 -8.97 15.82 -10.40
CA SER A 101 -8.45 16.24 -11.72
C SER A 101 -7.61 17.51 -11.58
N ALA A 102 -6.75 17.81 -12.53
CA ALA A 102 -5.96 19.04 -12.55
C ALA A 102 -6.81 20.32 -12.49
N THR A 103 -8.06 20.25 -12.96
CA THR A 103 -9.04 21.35 -12.90
C THR A 103 -9.79 21.42 -11.56
N GLY A 104 -9.70 20.38 -10.73
CA GLY A 104 -10.34 20.32 -9.41
C GLY A 104 -11.88 20.22 -9.44
N ASP A 105 -12.44 19.75 -10.55
CA ASP A 105 -13.88 19.64 -10.78
C ASP A 105 -14.41 18.19 -10.76
N SER A 106 -13.53 17.23 -10.77
CA SER A 106 -13.86 15.80 -10.79
C SER A 106 -12.85 14.97 -10.02
N LEU A 107 -13.24 13.77 -9.64
CA LEU A 107 -12.36 12.78 -9.04
C LEU A 107 -12.02 11.68 -10.04
N ILE A 108 -10.75 11.33 -10.10
CA ILE A 108 -10.20 10.31 -10.99
C ILE A 108 -9.64 9.19 -10.12
N ALA A 109 -9.96 7.95 -10.50
CA ALA A 109 -9.53 6.76 -9.78
C ALA A 109 -8.07 6.41 -10.09
N ASP A 110 -7.29 6.17 -9.05
CA ASP A 110 -5.93 5.62 -9.09
C ASP A 110 -5.96 4.23 -8.41
N PRO A 111 -5.93 3.13 -9.18
CA PRO A 111 -6.05 1.78 -8.62
C PRO A 111 -4.79 1.36 -7.88
N ARG A 112 -4.97 0.79 -6.68
CA ARG A 112 -3.89 0.32 -5.80
C ARG A 112 -4.24 -1.02 -5.16
N TRP A 113 -3.24 -1.85 -4.91
CA TRP A 113 -3.36 -3.09 -4.19
C TRP A 113 -2.90 -2.92 -2.74
N TYR A 114 -3.79 -3.17 -1.80
CA TYR A 114 -3.44 -3.09 -0.38
C TYR A 114 -3.85 -4.37 0.38
N PRO A 115 -3.17 -4.67 1.50
CA PRO A 115 -3.61 -5.73 2.39
C PRO A 115 -5.06 -5.53 2.81
N THR A 116 -5.87 -6.61 2.79
CA THR A 116 -7.28 -6.58 3.19
C THR A 116 -7.45 -6.17 4.66
N ARG A 117 -6.45 -6.47 5.48
CA ARG A 117 -6.44 -6.05 6.88
C ARG A 117 -6.13 -4.57 6.97
N ARG A 118 -7.05 -3.79 7.57
CA ARG A 118 -6.94 -2.33 7.74
C ARG A 118 -6.78 -1.59 6.41
N VAL A 119 -7.48 -2.06 5.39
CA VAL A 119 -7.38 -1.49 4.04
C VAL A 119 -7.67 0.01 4.02
N GLU A 120 -8.62 0.48 4.83
CA GLU A 120 -8.98 1.89 4.94
C GLU A 120 -7.78 2.75 5.42
N THR A 121 -6.97 2.21 6.33
CA THR A 121 -5.73 2.89 6.77
C THR A 121 -4.72 2.99 5.62
N HIS A 122 -4.50 1.90 4.89
CA HIS A 122 -3.59 1.91 3.74
C HIS A 122 -4.09 2.80 2.60
N MET A 123 -5.41 2.84 2.36
CA MET A 123 -6.01 3.75 1.39
C MET A 123 -5.74 5.22 1.76
N LEU A 124 -5.90 5.56 3.04
CA LEU A 124 -5.66 6.92 3.51
C LEU A 124 -4.16 7.29 3.49
N GLU A 125 -3.28 6.35 3.86
CA GLU A 125 -1.83 6.51 3.74
C GLU A 125 -1.42 6.76 2.28
N GLY A 126 -1.94 5.95 1.35
CA GLY A 126 -1.70 6.12 -0.08
C GLY A 126 -2.26 7.42 -0.64
N LEU A 127 -3.43 7.85 -0.18
CA LEU A 127 -4.02 9.13 -0.58
C LEU A 127 -3.16 10.30 -0.10
N ILE A 128 -2.70 10.28 1.15
CA ILE A 128 -1.80 11.31 1.71
C ILE A 128 -0.46 11.34 0.96
N ALA A 129 0.08 10.18 0.56
CA ALA A 129 1.30 10.07 -0.22
C ALA A 129 1.17 10.66 -1.64
N GLY A 130 -0.04 10.76 -2.16
CA GLY A 130 -0.34 11.34 -3.47
C GLY A 130 -0.48 10.34 -4.61
N PRO A 131 -0.81 10.84 -5.82
CA PRO A 131 -1.01 10.01 -7.01
C PRO A 131 0.29 9.36 -7.49
N GLN A 132 0.17 8.32 -8.32
CA GLN A 132 1.31 7.71 -8.98
C GLN A 132 2.08 8.75 -9.80
N SER A 133 3.41 8.64 -9.84
CA SER A 133 4.28 9.64 -10.46
C SER A 133 3.94 9.92 -11.93
N HIS A 134 3.49 8.91 -12.68
CA HIS A 134 3.10 9.08 -14.06
C HIS A 134 1.72 9.76 -14.24
N LEU A 135 0.96 9.94 -13.17
CA LEU A 135 -0.33 10.63 -13.13
C LEU A 135 -0.23 12.03 -12.52
N SER A 136 0.93 12.43 -12.00
CA SER A 136 1.12 13.69 -11.26
C SER A 136 0.79 14.96 -12.06
N ASP A 137 0.87 14.91 -13.40
CA ASP A 137 0.50 16.04 -14.26
C ASP A 137 -1.02 16.17 -14.45
N ALA A 138 -1.75 15.08 -14.25
CA ALA A 138 -3.19 15.02 -14.47
C ALA A 138 -4.01 15.06 -13.16
N LEU A 139 -3.38 14.70 -12.04
CA LEU A 139 -4.02 14.57 -10.74
C LEU A 139 -3.42 15.52 -9.70
N VAL A 140 -4.30 16.04 -8.86
CA VAL A 140 -3.94 16.94 -7.75
C VAL A 140 -4.46 16.33 -6.46
N ASN A 141 -3.71 16.50 -5.39
CA ASN A 141 -4.11 16.09 -4.04
C ASN A 141 -4.64 17.29 -3.27
N ALA A 142 -5.89 17.20 -2.78
CA ALA A 142 -6.47 18.24 -1.93
C ALA A 142 -5.92 18.23 -0.50
N ILE A 143 -5.24 17.14 -0.10
CA ILE A 143 -4.66 17.02 1.24
C ILE A 143 -3.35 17.81 1.28
N PRO A 144 -3.20 18.80 2.18
CA PRO A 144 -1.98 19.56 2.29
C PRO A 144 -0.77 18.69 2.63
N SER A 145 0.40 19.04 2.08
CA SER A 145 1.66 18.37 2.40
C SER A 145 1.97 18.45 3.90
N GLY A 146 2.55 17.40 4.45
CA GLY A 146 2.83 17.30 5.89
C GLY A 146 1.66 16.77 6.73
N THR A 147 0.51 16.50 6.11
CA THR A 147 -0.59 15.77 6.77
C THR A 147 -0.16 14.34 7.08
N SER A 148 -0.57 13.83 8.22
CA SER A 148 -0.33 12.45 8.65
C SER A 148 -1.51 11.91 9.44
N ILE A 149 -1.66 10.59 9.45
CA ILE A 149 -2.68 9.93 10.28
C ILE A 149 -2.24 10.08 11.75
N SER A 150 -3.17 10.51 12.62
CA SER A 150 -2.88 10.64 14.05
C SER A 150 -2.79 9.25 14.72
N ALA A 151 -2.30 9.19 15.96
CA ALA A 151 -2.16 7.95 16.72
C ALA A 151 -3.50 7.17 16.90
N GLY A 152 -4.64 7.86 16.83
CA GLY A 152 -5.98 7.26 16.83
C GLY A 152 -6.34 6.54 15.52
N GLY A 153 -5.68 6.90 14.43
CA GLY A 153 -5.89 6.26 13.12
C GLY A 153 -7.29 6.47 12.55
N ILE A 154 -7.83 5.39 11.97
CA ILE A 154 -9.21 5.30 11.50
C ILE A 154 -9.97 4.35 12.43
N GLU A 155 -11.05 4.84 13.01
CA GLU A 155 -12.01 4.02 13.72
C GLU A 155 -13.20 3.73 12.80
N LEU A 156 -13.50 2.45 12.59
CA LEU A 156 -14.65 2.02 11.80
C LEU A 156 -15.72 1.42 12.72
N SER A 157 -16.88 2.06 12.77
CA SER A 157 -18.05 1.60 13.53
C SER A 157 -19.32 1.88 12.73
N ASP A 158 -20.21 0.89 12.61
CA ASP A 158 -21.48 1.02 11.91
C ASP A 158 -21.37 1.61 10.49
N HIS A 159 -20.33 1.22 9.75
CA HIS A 159 -19.98 1.74 8.42
C HIS A 159 -19.63 3.24 8.40
N VAL A 160 -19.37 3.84 9.55
CA VAL A 160 -18.84 5.21 9.69
C VAL A 160 -17.35 5.14 9.95
N ALA A 161 -16.56 5.77 9.09
CA ALA A 161 -15.12 5.92 9.31
C ALA A 161 -14.85 7.25 10.00
N LYS A 162 -14.31 7.20 11.23
CA LYS A 162 -13.81 8.38 11.93
C LYS A 162 -12.32 8.51 11.68
N VAL A 163 -11.96 9.54 10.95
CA VAL A 163 -10.59 9.83 10.51
C VAL A 163 -10.01 10.94 11.36
N SER A 164 -8.87 10.67 12.00
CA SER A 164 -8.13 11.66 12.77
C SER A 164 -6.78 11.93 12.12
N LEU A 165 -6.54 13.17 11.74
CA LEU A 165 -5.34 13.63 11.04
C LEU A 165 -4.60 14.69 11.86
N ASN A 166 -3.28 14.68 11.74
CA ASN A 166 -2.40 15.78 12.13
C ASN A 166 -2.01 16.53 10.86
N GLY A 167 -1.91 17.84 10.96
CA GLY A 167 -1.52 18.69 9.84
C GLY A 167 -2.25 20.03 9.85
N THR A 168 -2.14 20.75 8.75
CA THR A 168 -2.82 22.02 8.53
C THR A 168 -3.98 21.82 7.56
N LEU A 169 -5.07 22.53 7.80
CA LEU A 169 -6.20 22.57 6.86
C LEU A 169 -5.91 23.54 5.72
N PRO A 170 -6.54 23.33 4.54
CA PRO A 170 -6.63 24.35 3.51
C PRO A 170 -7.19 25.67 4.09
N SER A 171 -6.70 26.80 3.59
CA SER A 171 -7.04 28.12 4.12
C SER A 171 -8.45 28.59 3.80
N ASP A 172 -9.04 28.05 2.75
CA ASP A 172 -10.38 28.41 2.27
C ASP A 172 -11.37 27.25 2.40
N ASP A 173 -12.65 27.58 2.43
CA ASP A 173 -13.73 26.61 2.62
C ASP A 173 -13.83 25.63 1.44
N ARG A 174 -13.50 26.07 0.22
CA ARG A 174 -13.50 25.18 -0.96
C ARG A 174 -12.41 24.13 -0.82
N GLY A 175 -11.20 24.49 -0.43
CA GLY A 175 -10.12 23.53 -0.20
C GLY A 175 -10.48 22.52 0.88
N LYS A 176 -11.11 22.96 1.98
CA LYS A 176 -11.61 22.07 3.04
C LYS A 176 -12.67 21.08 2.50
N GLN A 177 -13.58 21.56 1.68
CA GLN A 177 -14.61 20.72 1.05
C GLN A 177 -13.99 19.68 0.07
N LEU A 178 -13.02 20.11 -0.77
CA LEU A 178 -12.33 19.23 -1.70
C LEU A 178 -11.53 18.14 -0.96
N MET A 179 -10.83 18.49 0.10
CA MET A 179 -10.12 17.53 0.96
C MET A 179 -11.09 16.52 1.58
N ALA A 180 -12.21 16.99 2.12
CA ALA A 180 -13.22 16.12 2.70
C ALA A 180 -13.85 15.20 1.65
N TRP A 181 -14.11 15.70 0.45
CA TRP A 181 -14.66 14.94 -0.66
C TRP A 181 -13.70 13.85 -1.14
N GLU A 182 -12.43 14.19 -1.36
CA GLU A 182 -11.36 13.28 -1.79
C GLU A 182 -11.19 12.12 -0.79
N ILE A 183 -11.07 12.42 0.51
CA ILE A 183 -10.95 11.42 1.57
C ILE A 183 -12.20 10.53 1.64
N SER A 184 -13.39 11.13 1.63
CA SER A 184 -14.65 10.39 1.76
C SER A 184 -14.89 9.47 0.57
N GLN A 185 -14.69 9.96 -0.65
CA GLN A 185 -14.87 9.15 -1.85
C GLN A 185 -13.83 8.02 -1.94
N THR A 186 -12.61 8.26 -1.48
CA THR A 186 -11.59 7.22 -1.40
C THR A 186 -12.02 6.12 -0.42
N LEU A 187 -12.34 6.46 0.83
CA LEU A 187 -12.64 5.46 1.86
C LEU A 187 -13.92 4.66 1.55
N GLN A 188 -14.91 5.28 0.92
CA GLN A 188 -16.12 4.58 0.47
C GLN A 188 -15.85 3.50 -0.59
N ARG A 189 -14.71 3.58 -1.33
CA ARG A 189 -14.30 2.55 -2.29
C ARG A 189 -13.89 1.22 -1.65
N SER A 190 -13.67 1.18 -0.34
CA SER A 190 -13.45 -0.10 0.37
C SER A 190 -14.73 -0.98 0.41
N GLY A 191 -15.89 -0.39 0.15
CA GLY A 191 -17.19 -1.07 0.27
C GLY A 191 -17.64 -1.33 1.72
N ARG A 192 -16.84 -0.94 2.71
CA ARG A 192 -17.12 -1.09 4.15
C ARG A 192 -17.53 0.22 4.81
N VAL A 193 -17.31 1.35 4.12
CA VAL A 193 -17.56 2.70 4.61
C VAL A 193 -18.70 3.34 3.82
N ASN A 194 -19.72 3.80 4.54
CA ASN A 194 -20.85 4.55 3.97
C ASN A 194 -20.69 6.06 4.19
N SER A 195 -20.13 6.46 5.33
CA SER A 195 -19.89 7.86 5.66
C SER A 195 -18.58 8.06 6.38
N VAL A 196 -18.05 9.29 6.31
CA VAL A 196 -16.74 9.64 6.88
C VAL A 196 -16.86 10.90 7.72
N GLU A 197 -16.35 10.84 8.93
CA GLU A 197 -16.15 11.99 9.82
C GLU A 197 -14.66 12.30 9.88
N ILE A 198 -14.26 13.52 9.53
CA ILE A 198 -12.86 13.89 9.42
C ILE A 198 -12.54 14.97 10.45
N ASN A 199 -11.52 14.72 11.27
CA ASN A 199 -10.97 15.67 12.22
C ASN A 199 -9.50 15.93 11.90
N VAL A 200 -9.11 17.20 11.78
CA VAL A 200 -7.72 17.59 11.53
C VAL A 200 -7.29 18.56 12.62
N GLY A 201 -6.38 18.10 13.49
CA GLY A 201 -5.87 18.94 14.57
C GLY A 201 -6.93 19.46 15.57
N GLY A 202 -8.08 18.77 15.67
CA GLY A 202 -9.21 19.14 16.53
C GLY A 202 -10.35 19.88 15.80
N GLU A 203 -10.18 20.27 14.53
CA GLU A 203 -11.22 20.88 13.71
C GLU A 203 -11.92 19.79 12.87
N VAL A 204 -13.25 19.76 12.91
CA VAL A 204 -14.08 18.84 12.15
C VAL A 204 -14.33 19.42 10.77
N LEU A 205 -14.00 18.67 9.72
CA LEU A 205 -14.33 19.07 8.35
C LEU A 205 -15.83 18.91 8.07
N PRO A 206 -16.41 19.75 7.19
CA PRO A 206 -17.80 19.60 6.79
C PRO A 206 -18.02 18.24 6.17
N SER A 207 -19.18 17.62 6.45
CA SER A 207 -19.57 16.36 5.83
C SER A 207 -19.61 16.53 4.30
N SER A 208 -19.00 15.57 3.61
CA SER A 208 -18.73 15.60 2.18
C SER A 208 -20.00 15.70 1.32
N GLY A 209 -20.37 16.92 0.94
CA GLY A 209 -21.16 17.16 -0.25
C GLY A 209 -20.25 17.65 -1.38
N LEU A 210 -20.63 17.42 -2.63
CA LEU A 210 -20.00 18.10 -3.77
C LEU A 210 -19.93 19.60 -3.46
N PRO A 211 -18.76 20.26 -3.66
CA PRO A 211 -18.72 21.72 -3.61
C PRO A 211 -19.78 22.26 -4.57
N SER A 212 -20.72 23.04 -4.08
CA SER A 212 -21.67 23.77 -4.95
C SER A 212 -20.84 24.61 -5.91
N GLN A 213 -21.10 24.48 -7.22
CA GLN A 213 -20.50 25.33 -8.25
C GLN A 213 -20.87 26.79 -8.02
#